data_42c244249c1c26283c1ea9911bea9f53
#
_entry.id   42c244249c1c26283c1ea9911bea9f53
#
_cell.length_a   1.000
_cell.length_b   1.000
_cell.length_c   1.000
_cell.angle_alpha   90.00
_cell.angle_beta   90.00
_cell.angle_gamma   90.00
#
_symmetry.space_group_name_H-M   'P 1'
#
loop_
_entity.id
_entity.type
_entity.pdbx_description
1 polymer ?
#
loop_
_entity_poly.entity_id
_entity_poly.type
_entity_poly.pdbx_seq_one_letter_code
_entity_poly.pdbx_strand_id
1 'polypeptide(L)'
;MADLTRRAVLGAAGLGTLGLVAGGWSSSPAFARADKWAQLQRQLTGRLVWSDDPRYVRLAQPRNLRYAALMPKAVALCKSVEDVAAAVRWARDTDTPFAIRGGGHNYAAGSSTTGLIISTRGMARGRLDGATLYAQAGARNRDLAAILPEGDDLYLLPGGNCPNVGVTGLTLGGGIGPNATWAGLTADHLREVTMVTATGSVVTASASVNPDLFWSLRGGAGGNFGVVTDLTYELVEVPVRRATTFIFDFTGVDAVSRAGRAWQEARRNGGRLISGSWFAGRATGGVWCRVRGQVLMGGQAASDVLAPLIAAEPDASEVKTRSWWDAYLWYRTPVSPNNTFWDRSLYAEQDLPGRAFDEITRHLDAFPQPGRAFGGFQLLGWLGGKVNDVPATQTAYVHRSARWILEIMSGWANPTDPSVWPTRVPADIREWVEQFWDLLLPYSNRHSYQNFPDPALKDFARAYYGRNLPRLSQVKRAWDPDDVFTYPQAIPLPSR
;
A
#
# COMPACT_ATOMS: atom_id res chain seq x y z
N MET A 1 -36.20 -44.44 -12.23
CA MET A 1 -37.23 -44.43 -13.30
C MET A 1 -37.19 -43.05 -13.91
N ALA A 2 -36.85 -42.80 -15.16
CA ALA A 2 -36.56 -43.54 -16.37
C ALA A 2 -35.45 -42.81 -17.15
N ASP A 3 -34.63 -43.51 -17.62
CA ASP A 3 -33.81 -43.79 -18.77
C ASP A 3 -34.39 -43.34 -20.11
N LEU A 4 -33.61 -42.67 -20.95
CA LEU A 4 -33.81 -42.59 -22.40
C LEU A 4 -32.52 -42.15 -23.11
N THR A 5 -31.72 -43.12 -23.44
CA THR A 5 -31.22 -43.67 -24.73
C THR A 5 -30.86 -42.66 -25.86
N ARG A 6 -29.58 -42.89 -26.28
CA ARG A 6 -28.94 -42.51 -27.56
C ARG A 6 -29.77 -42.90 -28.78
N ARG A 7 -29.73 -42.05 -29.83
CA ARG A 7 -29.85 -42.53 -31.22
C ARG A 7 -28.87 -41.77 -32.13
N ALA A 8 -28.02 -42.55 -32.74
CA ALA A 8 -27.19 -42.22 -33.91
C ALA A 8 -28.05 -42.24 -35.18
N VAL A 9 -27.75 -41.35 -36.13
CA VAL A 9 -28.12 -41.53 -37.53
C VAL A 9 -26.91 -41.32 -38.42
N LEU A 10 -26.54 -42.42 -39.10
CA LEU A 10 -25.61 -42.49 -40.25
C LEU A 10 -26.43 -42.29 -41.54
N GLY A 11 -25.80 -41.68 -42.56
CA GLY A 11 -26.17 -41.82 -43.97
C GLY A 11 -26.02 -40.53 -44.77
N ALA A 12 -25.13 -40.38 -45.69
CA ALA A 12 -24.96 -40.91 -46.99
C ALA A 12 -23.84 -40.12 -47.72
N ALA A 13 -23.07 -40.86 -48.49
CA ALA A 13 -21.99 -40.35 -49.33
C ALA A 13 -22.51 -39.62 -50.58
N GLY A 14 -21.80 -38.53 -50.94
CA GLY A 14 -21.92 -37.88 -52.23
C GLY A 14 -20.55 -37.41 -52.73
N LEU A 15 -20.05 -38.08 -53.77
CA LEU A 15 -18.83 -37.76 -54.52
C LEU A 15 -19.03 -36.43 -55.29
N GLY A 16 -18.20 -35.47 -55.09
CA GLY A 16 -18.16 -34.21 -55.83
C GLY A 16 -16.74 -33.63 -55.86
N THR A 17 -16.10 -33.78 -56.99
CA THR A 17 -14.97 -33.09 -57.63
C THR A 17 -14.09 -32.13 -56.84
N LEU A 18 -12.78 -32.43 -56.83
CA LEU A 18 -11.63 -31.59 -56.45
C LEU A 18 -11.63 -30.26 -57.22
N GLY A 19 -11.81 -29.17 -56.48
CA GLY A 19 -11.38 -27.82 -56.83
C GLY A 19 -10.27 -27.37 -55.86
N LEU A 20 -9.04 -27.34 -56.30
CA LEU A 20 -7.93 -26.70 -55.55
C LEU A 20 -8.17 -25.18 -55.54
N VAL A 21 -8.76 -24.69 -54.46
CA VAL A 21 -8.71 -23.26 -54.16
C VAL A 21 -7.61 -23.11 -53.09
N ALA A 22 -6.50 -22.48 -53.49
CA ALA A 22 -5.49 -21.97 -52.57
C ALA A 22 -6.09 -20.83 -51.75
N GLY A 23 -6.89 -21.16 -50.72
CA GLY A 23 -7.44 -20.23 -49.75
C GLY A 23 -6.40 -19.99 -48.63
N GLY A 24 -5.83 -18.78 -48.59
CA GLY A 24 -4.98 -18.34 -47.49
C GLY A 24 -5.68 -18.61 -46.14
N TRP A 25 -5.01 -19.36 -45.28
CA TRP A 25 -5.44 -19.61 -43.91
C TRP A 25 -5.32 -18.29 -43.13
N SER A 26 -6.35 -17.47 -43.14
CA SER A 26 -6.51 -16.42 -42.17
C SER A 26 -6.74 -17.10 -40.82
N SER A 27 -5.71 -17.12 -39.98
CA SER A 27 -5.81 -17.60 -38.60
C SER A 27 -6.94 -16.84 -37.90
N SER A 28 -7.94 -17.56 -37.37
CA SER A 28 -9.01 -16.95 -36.59
C SER A 28 -8.43 -16.10 -35.47
N PRO A 29 -9.05 -14.95 -35.13
CA PRO A 29 -8.56 -14.06 -34.06
C PRO A 29 -8.31 -14.76 -32.69
N ALA A 30 -9.01 -15.86 -32.45
CA ALA A 30 -8.84 -16.69 -31.24
C ALA A 30 -7.51 -17.47 -31.25
N PHE A 31 -7.10 -18.03 -32.41
CA PHE A 31 -5.81 -18.73 -32.56
C PHE A 31 -4.64 -17.76 -32.48
N ALA A 32 -4.73 -16.58 -33.09
CA ALA A 32 -3.72 -15.55 -32.99
C ALA A 32 -3.56 -15.02 -31.55
N ARG A 33 -4.65 -14.95 -30.77
CA ARG A 33 -4.60 -14.59 -29.33
C ARG A 33 -3.95 -15.68 -28.48
N ALA A 34 -4.30 -16.95 -28.68
CA ALA A 34 -3.69 -18.08 -27.95
C ALA A 34 -2.19 -18.13 -28.18
N ASP A 35 -1.71 -17.85 -29.40
CA ASP A 35 -0.31 -17.87 -29.77
C ASP A 35 0.49 -16.74 -29.07
N LYS A 36 -0.07 -15.53 -28.93
CA LYS A 36 0.58 -14.41 -28.22
C LYS A 36 0.90 -14.76 -26.75
N TRP A 37 -0.05 -15.32 -26.00
CA TRP A 37 0.16 -15.71 -24.61
C TRP A 37 1.16 -16.87 -24.47
N ALA A 38 1.10 -17.84 -25.38
CA ALA A 38 2.08 -18.91 -25.45
C ALA A 38 3.49 -18.37 -25.74
N GLN A 39 3.62 -17.33 -26.56
CA GLN A 39 4.89 -16.64 -26.80
C GLN A 39 5.43 -16.02 -25.51
N LEU A 40 4.61 -15.31 -24.72
CA LEU A 40 5.04 -14.78 -23.43
C LEU A 40 5.51 -15.89 -22.50
N GLN A 41 4.71 -16.99 -22.37
CA GLN A 41 5.09 -18.11 -21.51
C GLN A 41 6.46 -18.71 -21.85
N ARG A 42 6.81 -18.80 -23.14
CA ARG A 42 8.13 -19.31 -23.58
C ARG A 42 9.30 -18.38 -23.23
N GLN A 43 9.04 -17.08 -23.02
CA GLN A 43 10.05 -16.09 -22.64
C GLN A 43 10.29 -16.02 -21.13
N LEU A 44 9.38 -16.56 -20.32
CA LEU A 44 9.46 -16.49 -18.86
C LEU A 44 10.19 -17.71 -18.29
N THR A 45 11.15 -17.50 -17.42
CA THR A 45 11.68 -18.52 -16.49
C THR A 45 10.69 -18.80 -15.36
N GLY A 46 9.87 -17.81 -15.04
CA GLY A 46 8.68 -17.94 -14.21
C GLY A 46 7.53 -18.61 -14.96
N ARG A 47 6.31 -18.17 -14.70
CA ARG A 47 5.14 -18.74 -15.37
C ARG A 47 3.97 -17.75 -15.47
N LEU A 48 3.10 -17.98 -16.44
CA LEU A 48 1.75 -17.45 -16.43
C LEU A 48 0.87 -18.33 -15.54
N VAL A 49 0.14 -17.65 -14.64
CA VAL A 49 -0.84 -18.28 -13.74
C VAL A 49 -2.22 -17.85 -14.24
N TRP A 50 -3.02 -18.84 -14.65
CA TRP A 50 -4.34 -18.68 -15.23
C TRP A 50 -5.43 -18.96 -14.20
N SER A 51 -6.70 -18.69 -14.53
CA SER A 51 -7.83 -18.85 -13.61
C SER A 51 -8.09 -20.26 -13.13
N ASP A 52 -7.61 -21.29 -13.85
CA ASP A 52 -7.67 -22.71 -13.47
C ASP A 52 -6.52 -23.15 -12.54
N ASP A 53 -5.50 -22.31 -12.34
CA ASP A 53 -4.41 -22.59 -11.40
C ASP A 53 -4.87 -22.28 -9.95
N PRO A 54 -4.69 -23.21 -8.98
CA PRO A 54 -5.11 -23.01 -7.59
C PRO A 54 -4.46 -21.82 -6.89
N ARG A 55 -3.36 -21.29 -7.43
CA ARG A 55 -2.68 -20.09 -6.91
C ARG A 55 -3.26 -18.78 -7.43
N TYR A 56 -4.10 -18.85 -8.49
CA TYR A 56 -4.57 -17.67 -9.22
C TYR A 56 -5.27 -16.67 -8.31
N VAL A 57 -6.28 -17.08 -7.56
CA VAL A 57 -7.04 -16.17 -6.68
C VAL A 57 -6.10 -15.46 -5.70
N ARG A 58 -5.19 -16.18 -5.07
CA ARG A 58 -4.22 -15.60 -4.12
C ARG A 58 -3.28 -14.57 -4.74
N LEU A 59 -2.94 -14.72 -6.03
CA LEU A 59 -2.03 -13.83 -6.75
C LEU A 59 -2.76 -12.68 -7.44
N ALA A 60 -3.98 -12.91 -7.90
CA ALA A 60 -4.79 -11.99 -8.68
C ALA A 60 -5.67 -11.08 -7.82
N GLN A 61 -6.15 -11.55 -6.66
CA GLN A 61 -7.06 -10.80 -5.80
C GLN A 61 -6.34 -9.62 -5.10
N PRO A 62 -6.88 -8.41 -5.15
CA PRO A 62 -6.35 -7.26 -4.42
C PRO A 62 -6.68 -7.35 -2.91
N ARG A 63 -5.93 -6.62 -2.08
CA ARG A 63 -6.24 -6.45 -0.65
C ARG A 63 -7.60 -5.80 -0.44
N ASN A 64 -7.93 -4.78 -1.24
CA ASN A 64 -9.23 -4.12 -1.22
C ASN A 64 -10.20 -4.83 -2.16
N LEU A 65 -11.10 -5.61 -1.60
CA LEU A 65 -12.09 -6.41 -2.35
C LEU A 65 -13.15 -5.57 -3.08
N ARG A 66 -13.22 -4.27 -2.81
CA ARG A 66 -13.98 -3.32 -3.65
C ARG A 66 -13.59 -3.43 -5.14
N TYR A 67 -12.35 -3.85 -5.41
CA TYR A 67 -11.81 -4.03 -6.76
C TYR A 67 -11.68 -5.50 -7.18
N ALA A 68 -12.33 -6.40 -6.47
CA ALA A 68 -12.25 -7.84 -6.76
C ALA A 68 -12.76 -8.23 -8.16
N ALA A 69 -13.64 -7.42 -8.77
CA ALA A 69 -14.11 -7.62 -10.14
C ALA A 69 -13.00 -7.37 -11.20
N LEU A 70 -11.92 -6.69 -10.85
CA LEU A 70 -10.78 -6.44 -11.75
C LEU A 70 -9.79 -7.62 -11.72
N MET A 71 -10.28 -8.82 -12.10
CA MET A 71 -9.44 -10.02 -12.19
C MET A 71 -8.71 -10.05 -13.53
N PRO A 72 -7.37 -10.31 -13.52
CA PRO A 72 -6.58 -10.36 -14.75
C PRO A 72 -6.87 -11.60 -15.58
N LYS A 73 -6.58 -11.56 -16.88
CA LYS A 73 -6.56 -12.78 -17.69
C LYS A 73 -5.51 -13.76 -17.24
N ALA A 74 -4.32 -13.25 -16.89
CA ALA A 74 -3.24 -14.04 -16.33
C ALA A 74 -2.37 -13.21 -15.39
N VAL A 75 -1.61 -13.90 -14.53
CA VAL A 75 -0.56 -13.32 -13.70
C VAL A 75 0.79 -13.85 -14.18
N ALA A 76 1.66 -12.98 -14.67
CA ALA A 76 3.07 -13.32 -14.91
C ALA A 76 3.80 -13.32 -13.56
N LEU A 77 4.03 -14.48 -12.99
CA LEU A 77 4.80 -14.67 -11.77
C LEU A 77 6.29 -14.67 -12.11
N CYS A 78 6.87 -13.47 -12.15
CA CYS A 78 8.27 -13.24 -12.55
C CYS A 78 9.24 -13.75 -11.47
N LYS A 79 10.33 -14.39 -11.90
CA LYS A 79 11.41 -14.90 -11.07
C LYS A 79 12.75 -14.21 -11.29
N SER A 80 12.86 -13.42 -12.36
CA SER A 80 14.05 -12.68 -12.72
C SER A 80 13.71 -11.32 -13.34
N VAL A 81 14.74 -10.49 -13.51
CA VAL A 81 14.66 -9.18 -14.18
C VAL A 81 14.26 -9.37 -15.66
N GLU A 82 14.77 -10.41 -16.30
CA GLU A 82 14.48 -10.76 -17.70
C GLU A 82 12.99 -11.12 -17.87
N ASP A 83 12.40 -11.84 -16.92
CA ASP A 83 10.95 -12.13 -16.91
C ASP A 83 10.13 -10.83 -16.90
N VAL A 84 10.52 -9.89 -16.04
CA VAL A 84 9.86 -8.58 -15.95
C VAL A 84 10.00 -7.82 -17.27
N ALA A 85 11.21 -7.79 -17.83
CA ALA A 85 11.49 -7.13 -19.11
C ALA A 85 10.69 -7.75 -20.27
N ALA A 86 10.62 -9.08 -20.33
CA ALA A 86 9.82 -9.80 -21.31
C ALA A 86 8.32 -9.47 -21.18
N ALA A 87 7.79 -9.46 -19.94
CA ALA A 87 6.39 -9.17 -19.68
C ALA A 87 6.01 -7.72 -20.04
N VAL A 88 6.88 -6.73 -19.74
CA VAL A 88 6.66 -5.32 -20.10
C VAL A 88 6.67 -5.14 -21.62
N ARG A 89 7.70 -5.66 -22.32
CA ARG A 89 7.76 -5.60 -23.80
C ARG A 89 6.54 -6.24 -24.42
N TRP A 90 6.21 -7.45 -23.98
CA TRP A 90 5.06 -8.18 -24.51
C TRP A 90 3.75 -7.41 -24.30
N ALA A 91 3.51 -6.85 -23.12
CA ALA A 91 2.29 -6.10 -22.82
C ALA A 91 2.18 -4.86 -23.70
N ARG A 92 3.27 -4.10 -23.87
CA ARG A 92 3.34 -2.94 -24.77
C ARG A 92 3.10 -3.34 -26.21
N ASP A 93 3.84 -4.34 -26.73
CA ASP A 93 3.82 -4.73 -28.15
C ASP A 93 2.50 -5.38 -28.58
N THR A 94 1.73 -5.89 -27.61
CA THR A 94 0.40 -6.49 -27.84
C THR A 94 -0.76 -5.60 -27.45
N ASP A 95 -0.47 -4.36 -26.98
CA ASP A 95 -1.47 -3.43 -26.43
C ASP A 95 -2.35 -4.10 -25.34
N THR A 96 -1.72 -4.94 -24.49
CA THR A 96 -2.41 -5.63 -23.40
C THR A 96 -2.36 -4.77 -22.14
N PRO A 97 -3.51 -4.34 -21.60
CA PRO A 97 -3.52 -3.62 -20.32
C PRO A 97 -2.81 -4.42 -19.22
N PHE A 98 -1.96 -3.78 -18.45
CA PHE A 98 -1.25 -4.47 -17.38
C PHE A 98 -1.19 -3.65 -16.09
N ALA A 99 -0.90 -4.31 -14.99
CA ALA A 99 -0.64 -3.70 -13.70
C ALA A 99 0.54 -4.38 -13.02
N ILE A 100 1.31 -3.62 -12.25
CA ILE A 100 2.46 -4.12 -11.48
C ILE A 100 1.98 -4.51 -10.09
N ARG A 101 2.39 -5.69 -9.61
CA ARG A 101 1.99 -6.16 -8.28
C ARG A 101 3.17 -6.74 -7.49
N GLY A 102 3.52 -6.03 -6.40
CA GLY A 102 4.34 -6.57 -5.31
C GLY A 102 3.46 -7.22 -4.23
N GLY A 103 3.14 -6.49 -3.15
CA GLY A 103 2.32 -6.98 -2.04
C GLY A 103 0.80 -7.04 -2.30
N GLY A 104 0.27 -6.28 -3.26
CA GLY A 104 -1.17 -6.19 -3.55
C GLY A 104 -1.97 -5.35 -2.54
N HIS A 105 -1.32 -4.48 -1.77
CA HIS A 105 -1.92 -3.67 -0.70
C HIS A 105 -2.38 -2.27 -1.14
N ASN A 106 -2.41 -1.96 -2.43
CA ASN A 106 -2.91 -0.68 -2.92
C ASN A 106 -4.39 -0.48 -2.52
N TYR A 107 -4.74 0.68 -1.98
CA TYR A 107 -6.10 1.00 -1.50
C TYR A 107 -7.09 1.24 -2.65
N ALA A 108 -6.58 1.59 -3.83
CA ALA A 108 -7.35 1.74 -5.05
C ALA A 108 -7.03 0.63 -6.07
N ALA A 109 -7.33 0.83 -7.32
CA ALA A 109 -7.13 -0.17 -8.37
C ALA A 109 -5.72 -0.18 -9.00
N GLY A 110 -4.78 0.65 -8.53
CA GLY A 110 -3.48 0.87 -9.19
C GLY A 110 -2.56 -0.36 -9.35
N SER A 111 -2.86 -1.48 -8.67
CA SER A 111 -2.18 -2.76 -8.86
C SER A 111 -3.10 -3.88 -9.38
N SER A 112 -4.23 -3.52 -10.01
CA SER A 112 -5.25 -4.45 -10.54
C SER A 112 -5.57 -4.10 -11.99
N THR A 113 -5.90 -5.10 -12.80
CA THR A 113 -6.23 -4.97 -14.22
C THR A 113 -7.08 -6.15 -14.67
N THR A 114 -7.77 -6.00 -15.77
CA THR A 114 -8.42 -7.12 -16.47
C THR A 114 -7.51 -7.80 -17.51
N GLY A 115 -6.28 -7.28 -17.72
CA GLY A 115 -5.28 -7.80 -18.65
C GLY A 115 -4.24 -8.70 -17.99
N LEU A 116 -2.99 -8.24 -17.89
CA LEU A 116 -1.85 -8.95 -17.31
C LEU A 116 -1.41 -8.34 -15.98
N ILE A 117 -1.36 -9.09 -14.91
CA ILE A 117 -0.59 -8.67 -13.73
C ILE A 117 0.88 -9.12 -13.89
N ILE A 118 1.80 -8.16 -13.88
CA ILE A 118 3.24 -8.42 -13.76
C ILE A 118 3.57 -8.47 -12.27
N SER A 119 3.74 -9.69 -11.77
CA SER A 119 3.93 -9.94 -10.33
C SER A 119 5.40 -10.21 -10.01
N THR A 120 5.96 -9.38 -9.14
CA THR A 120 7.32 -9.57 -8.63
C THR A 120 7.38 -10.57 -7.46
N ARG A 121 6.27 -11.19 -7.04
CA ARG A 121 6.21 -12.11 -5.89
C ARG A 121 7.11 -13.35 -6.00
N GLY A 122 7.56 -13.71 -7.20
CA GLY A 122 8.58 -14.75 -7.40
C GLY A 122 10.00 -14.28 -7.08
N MET A 123 10.21 -12.98 -6.86
CA MET A 123 11.48 -12.30 -6.56
C MET A 123 11.39 -11.69 -5.15
N ALA A 124 11.43 -12.51 -4.10
CA ALA A 124 11.13 -12.07 -2.73
C ALA A 124 12.29 -12.31 -1.74
N ARG A 125 13.49 -12.56 -2.26
CA ARG A 125 14.67 -12.77 -1.41
C ARG A 125 15.19 -11.46 -0.84
N GLY A 126 15.78 -11.54 0.36
CA GLY A 126 16.58 -10.50 0.96
C GLY A 126 17.94 -11.04 1.40
N ARG A 127 18.95 -10.19 1.48
CA ARG A 127 20.29 -10.50 2.01
C ARG A 127 20.79 -9.29 2.80
N LEU A 128 21.32 -9.56 3.97
CA LEU A 128 21.97 -8.58 4.82
C LEU A 128 23.47 -8.72 4.71
N ASP A 129 24.18 -7.58 4.71
CA ASP A 129 25.63 -7.49 4.67
C ASP A 129 26.06 -6.25 5.50
N GLY A 130 26.40 -6.47 6.76
CA GLY A 130 26.54 -5.40 7.74
C GLY A 130 25.24 -4.60 7.88
N ALA A 131 25.32 -3.29 7.71
CA ALA A 131 24.14 -2.40 7.70
C ALA A 131 23.49 -2.26 6.31
N THR A 132 23.95 -2.99 5.28
CA THR A 132 23.37 -2.93 3.94
C THR A 132 22.38 -4.07 3.73
N LEU A 133 21.15 -3.73 3.38
CA LEU A 133 20.08 -4.68 3.05
C LEU A 133 19.82 -4.67 1.54
N TYR A 134 20.02 -5.80 0.90
CA TYR A 134 19.62 -6.06 -0.48
C TYR A 134 18.26 -6.77 -0.49
N ALA A 135 17.29 -6.23 -1.20
CA ALA A 135 15.94 -6.76 -1.24
C ALA A 135 15.43 -6.88 -2.68
N GLN A 136 14.86 -8.01 -3.03
CA GLN A 136 14.11 -8.17 -4.28
C GLN A 136 12.72 -7.56 -4.15
N ALA A 137 12.21 -7.03 -5.26
CA ALA A 137 10.98 -6.22 -5.29
C ALA A 137 9.70 -6.91 -4.82
N GLY A 138 9.66 -8.22 -4.82
CA GLY A 138 8.54 -8.99 -4.31
C GLY A 138 8.57 -9.22 -2.80
N ALA A 139 9.61 -8.80 -2.08
CA ALA A 139 9.68 -8.92 -0.62
C ALA A 139 8.58 -8.11 0.07
N ARG A 140 8.09 -8.64 1.18
CA ARG A 140 7.12 -7.99 2.09
C ARG A 140 7.82 -7.60 3.39
N ASN A 141 7.20 -6.74 4.17
CA ASN A 141 7.72 -6.33 5.47
C ASN A 141 8.12 -7.53 6.35
N ARG A 142 7.32 -8.62 6.35
CA ARG A 142 7.63 -9.83 7.12
C ARG A 142 8.85 -10.58 6.58
N ASP A 143 9.04 -10.58 5.25
CA ASP A 143 10.14 -11.32 4.62
C ASP A 143 11.48 -10.64 4.96
N LEU A 144 11.51 -9.30 5.01
CA LEU A 144 12.70 -8.54 5.40
C LEU A 144 12.92 -8.53 6.92
N ALA A 145 11.85 -8.44 7.71
CA ALA A 145 11.98 -8.51 9.16
C ALA A 145 12.57 -9.85 9.63
N ALA A 146 12.34 -10.95 8.91
CA ALA A 146 12.87 -12.27 9.26
C ALA A 146 14.39 -12.41 9.07
N ILE A 147 15.05 -11.45 8.44
CA ILE A 147 16.50 -11.45 8.20
C ILE A 147 17.22 -10.31 8.95
N LEU A 148 16.48 -9.46 9.69
CA LEU A 148 17.10 -8.48 10.55
C LEU A 148 17.72 -9.16 11.78
N PRO A 149 18.87 -8.67 12.27
CA PRO A 149 19.57 -9.29 13.39
C PRO A 149 18.77 -9.12 14.69
N GLU A 150 18.68 -10.21 15.46
CA GLU A 150 18.19 -10.25 16.83
C GLU A 150 19.40 -10.31 17.76
N GLY A 151 19.75 -9.25 18.45
CA GLY A 151 20.90 -9.27 19.34
C GLY A 151 21.41 -7.88 19.69
N ASP A 152 22.72 -7.77 19.90
CA ASP A 152 23.33 -6.52 20.30
C ASP A 152 23.50 -5.51 19.16
N ASP A 153 23.71 -5.97 17.95
CA ASP A 153 23.79 -5.14 16.75
C ASP A 153 22.41 -4.97 16.13
N LEU A 154 21.61 -4.09 16.72
CA LEU A 154 20.24 -3.85 16.29
C LEU A 154 20.21 -2.85 15.12
N TYR A 155 19.83 -3.35 13.95
CA TYR A 155 19.58 -2.53 12.77
C TYR A 155 18.12 -2.62 12.35
N LEU A 156 17.60 -1.53 11.79
CA LEU A 156 16.22 -1.42 11.32
C LEU A 156 16.15 -0.82 9.92
N LEU A 157 15.30 -1.37 9.05
CA LEU A 157 14.69 -0.63 7.95
C LEU A 157 13.37 -0.05 8.47
N PRO A 158 13.23 1.28 8.65
CA PRO A 158 11.95 1.86 9.06
C PRO A 158 10.90 1.62 7.97
N GLY A 159 9.69 1.30 8.37
CA GLY A 159 8.61 0.97 7.42
C GLY A 159 7.29 0.65 8.12
N GLY A 160 6.29 0.27 7.35
CA GLY A 160 4.95 -0.02 7.85
C GLY A 160 4.89 -1.25 8.76
N ASN A 161 3.86 -1.28 9.62
CA ASN A 161 3.65 -2.33 10.61
C ASN A 161 2.89 -3.57 10.05
N CYS A 162 2.22 -3.46 8.89
CA CYS A 162 1.49 -4.57 8.28
C CYS A 162 2.46 -5.56 7.62
N PRO A 163 2.50 -6.85 8.03
CA PRO A 163 3.51 -7.81 7.58
C PRO A 163 3.40 -8.19 6.10
N ASN A 164 2.22 -8.08 5.49
CA ASN A 164 1.98 -8.45 4.09
C ASN A 164 2.18 -7.32 3.08
N VAL A 165 2.43 -6.10 3.52
CA VAL A 165 2.71 -4.96 2.62
C VAL A 165 4.00 -5.22 1.86
N GLY A 166 3.97 -5.03 0.54
CA GLY A 166 5.15 -5.13 -0.33
C GLY A 166 6.08 -3.94 -0.11
N VAL A 167 7.33 -4.23 0.22
CA VAL A 167 8.32 -3.21 0.59
C VAL A 167 8.54 -2.21 -0.55
N THR A 168 8.57 -2.68 -1.80
CA THR A 168 8.77 -1.82 -2.97
C THR A 168 7.70 -0.73 -3.08
N GLY A 169 6.41 -1.12 -3.11
CA GLY A 169 5.33 -0.13 -3.20
C GLY A 169 5.31 0.83 -2.01
N LEU A 170 5.61 0.33 -0.81
CA LEU A 170 5.75 1.14 0.39
C LEU A 170 6.86 2.20 0.22
N THR A 171 8.06 1.77 -0.15
CA THR A 171 9.25 2.63 -0.33
C THR A 171 9.03 3.70 -1.39
N LEU A 172 8.50 3.31 -2.55
CA LEU A 172 8.31 4.23 -3.68
C LEU A 172 7.35 5.38 -3.37
N GLY A 173 6.42 5.21 -2.44
CA GLY A 173 5.55 6.28 -1.95
C GLY A 173 6.03 6.96 -0.66
N GLY A 174 7.26 6.68 -0.22
CA GLY A 174 7.86 7.25 0.98
C GLY A 174 8.09 6.22 2.08
N GLY A 175 7.08 5.45 2.47
CA GLY A 175 7.22 4.39 3.47
C GLY A 175 7.13 4.90 4.90
N ILE A 176 5.93 5.31 5.31
CA ILE A 176 5.62 5.75 6.67
C ILE A 176 5.40 4.53 7.57
N GLY A 177 5.81 4.63 8.82
CA GLY A 177 5.57 3.59 9.82
C GLY A 177 5.92 3.99 11.25
N PRO A 178 5.77 3.07 12.21
CA PRO A 178 5.90 3.35 13.63
C PRO A 178 7.26 3.91 14.08
N ASN A 179 8.31 3.66 13.31
CA ASN A 179 9.66 4.12 13.64
C ASN A 179 10.08 5.40 12.88
N ALA A 180 9.19 5.94 12.03
CA ALA A 180 9.56 7.06 11.16
C ALA A 180 9.87 8.35 11.94
N THR A 181 9.32 8.54 13.14
CA THR A 181 9.58 9.72 13.98
C THR A 181 11.04 9.88 14.37
N TRP A 182 11.76 8.78 14.60
CA TRP A 182 13.19 8.80 14.98
C TRP A 182 14.13 8.31 13.88
N ALA A 183 13.65 7.44 12.99
CA ALA A 183 14.45 6.81 11.94
C ALA A 183 14.28 7.47 10.56
N GLY A 184 13.19 8.17 10.27
CA GLY A 184 12.86 8.66 8.92
C GLY A 184 11.98 7.69 8.14
N LEU A 185 11.72 8.01 6.87
CA LEU A 185 10.91 7.17 5.97
C LEU A 185 11.76 6.01 5.42
N THR A 186 11.10 4.92 4.99
CA THR A 186 11.78 3.82 4.27
C THR A 186 12.58 4.33 3.07
N ALA A 187 12.02 5.29 2.32
CA ALA A 187 12.66 5.89 1.15
C ALA A 187 13.92 6.72 1.47
N ASP A 188 14.07 7.20 2.70
CA ASP A 188 15.26 7.95 3.12
C ASP A 188 16.49 7.04 3.25
N HIS A 189 16.26 5.74 3.44
CA HIS A 189 17.29 4.71 3.56
C HIS A 189 17.60 4.00 2.22
N LEU A 190 16.87 4.31 1.15
CA LEU A 190 17.13 3.75 -0.17
C LEU A 190 18.45 4.32 -0.72
N ARG A 191 19.32 3.44 -1.24
CA ARG A 191 20.62 3.79 -1.83
C ARG A 191 20.65 3.55 -3.32
N GLU A 192 20.02 2.45 -3.77
CA GLU A 192 20.03 2.07 -5.18
C GLU A 192 18.77 1.28 -5.53
N VAL A 193 18.35 1.39 -6.78
CA VAL A 193 17.24 0.63 -7.37
C VAL A 193 17.67 0.09 -8.71
N THR A 194 17.37 -1.19 -8.99
CA THR A 194 17.34 -1.74 -10.34
C THR A 194 15.89 -1.84 -10.80
N MET A 195 15.63 -1.43 -12.04
CA MET A 195 14.27 -1.45 -12.59
C MET A 195 14.25 -1.68 -14.10
N VAL A 196 13.09 -2.13 -14.59
CA VAL A 196 12.77 -2.28 -16.02
C VAL A 196 11.95 -1.08 -16.47
N THR A 197 12.40 -0.40 -17.51
CA THR A 197 11.75 0.77 -18.12
C THR A 197 10.62 0.39 -19.09
N ALA A 198 9.93 1.37 -19.65
CA ALA A 198 8.86 1.19 -20.64
C ALA A 198 9.34 0.48 -21.92
N THR A 199 10.62 0.62 -22.28
CA THR A 199 11.23 -0.08 -23.43
C THR A 199 11.63 -1.53 -23.11
N GLY A 200 11.51 -1.96 -21.82
CA GLY A 200 12.01 -3.24 -21.37
C GLY A 200 13.52 -3.27 -21.13
N SER A 201 14.18 -2.11 -21.09
CA SER A 201 15.60 -1.98 -20.74
C SER A 201 15.77 -2.03 -19.22
N VAL A 202 16.83 -2.65 -18.76
CA VAL A 202 17.22 -2.69 -17.34
C VAL A 202 18.12 -1.50 -17.04
N VAL A 203 17.78 -0.75 -16.01
CA VAL A 203 18.55 0.43 -15.58
C VAL A 203 18.73 0.44 -14.08
N THR A 204 19.84 1.05 -13.63
CA THR A 204 20.10 1.35 -12.23
C THR A 204 19.86 2.83 -11.96
N ALA A 205 19.32 3.15 -10.78
CA ALA A 205 19.15 4.50 -10.30
C ALA A 205 19.71 4.63 -8.88
N SER A 206 20.56 5.62 -8.66
CA SER A 206 21.20 5.95 -7.38
C SER A 206 21.47 7.46 -7.30
N ALA A 207 22.09 7.92 -6.21
CA ALA A 207 22.47 9.33 -6.10
C ALA A 207 23.44 9.81 -7.21
N SER A 208 24.24 8.90 -7.80
CA SER A 208 25.23 9.18 -8.84
C SER A 208 24.84 8.67 -10.23
N VAL A 209 23.90 7.74 -10.32
CA VAL A 209 23.44 7.13 -11.59
C VAL A 209 21.95 7.42 -11.75
N ASN A 210 21.57 8.07 -12.86
CA ASN A 210 20.17 8.46 -13.11
C ASN A 210 19.53 9.20 -11.91
N PRO A 211 20.14 10.28 -11.39
CA PRO A 211 19.78 10.88 -10.10
C PRO A 211 18.35 11.45 -10.07
N ASP A 212 17.81 11.94 -11.19
CA ASP A 212 16.41 12.43 -11.24
C ASP A 212 15.40 11.28 -11.16
N LEU A 213 15.70 10.15 -11.80
CA LEU A 213 14.91 8.94 -11.64
C LEU A 213 14.96 8.46 -10.18
N PHE A 214 16.16 8.39 -9.58
CA PHE A 214 16.34 8.01 -8.19
C PHE A 214 15.59 8.94 -7.23
N TRP A 215 15.61 10.25 -7.48
CA TRP A 215 14.83 11.23 -6.74
C TRP A 215 13.33 10.90 -6.80
N SER A 216 12.81 10.62 -8.00
CA SER A 216 11.40 10.33 -8.23
C SER A 216 10.93 9.02 -7.56
N LEU A 217 11.80 8.01 -7.47
CA LEU A 217 11.54 6.73 -6.82
C LEU A 217 11.47 6.82 -5.28
N ARG A 218 11.80 7.99 -4.70
CA ARG A 218 11.73 8.25 -3.27
C ARG A 218 10.55 9.15 -2.91
N GLY A 219 9.31 8.69 -3.24
CA GLY A 219 8.07 9.40 -2.92
C GLY A 219 7.12 9.64 -4.09
N GLY A 220 7.53 9.36 -5.34
CA GLY A 220 6.68 9.52 -6.52
C GLY A 220 5.67 8.39 -6.74
N ALA A 221 5.49 7.50 -5.77
CA ALA A 221 4.68 6.28 -5.81
C ALA A 221 5.14 5.22 -6.82
N GLY A 222 4.64 3.99 -6.64
CA GLY A 222 4.99 2.87 -7.51
C GLY A 222 4.22 2.86 -8.82
N GLY A 223 4.82 2.27 -9.86
CA GLY A 223 4.15 2.05 -11.14
C GLY A 223 4.07 3.25 -12.07
N ASN A 224 4.89 4.30 -11.86
CA ASN A 224 4.88 5.51 -12.68
C ASN A 224 6.02 5.55 -13.70
N PHE A 225 7.18 4.95 -13.39
CA PHE A 225 8.41 5.12 -14.18
C PHE A 225 8.96 3.81 -14.72
N GLY A 226 8.45 2.68 -14.24
CA GLY A 226 8.90 1.34 -14.58
C GLY A 226 8.57 0.31 -13.51
N VAL A 227 9.09 -0.90 -13.68
CA VAL A 227 8.95 -2.01 -12.76
C VAL A 227 10.25 -2.21 -11.98
N VAL A 228 10.26 -1.87 -10.70
CA VAL A 228 11.41 -2.12 -9.83
C VAL A 228 11.58 -3.61 -9.59
N THR A 229 12.83 -4.09 -9.64
CA THR A 229 13.21 -5.49 -9.45
C THR A 229 14.06 -5.72 -8.22
N ASP A 230 14.95 -4.77 -7.89
CA ASP A 230 15.84 -4.86 -6.75
C ASP A 230 16.02 -3.50 -6.08
N LEU A 231 16.25 -3.51 -4.78
CA LEU A 231 16.46 -2.33 -3.94
C LEU A 231 17.61 -2.58 -2.98
N THR A 232 18.47 -1.59 -2.82
CA THR A 232 19.53 -1.59 -1.81
C THR A 232 19.25 -0.51 -0.79
N TYR A 233 19.25 -0.89 0.49
CA TYR A 233 19.03 0.02 1.61
C TYR A 233 20.23 0.06 2.53
N GLU A 234 20.42 1.20 3.17
CA GLU A 234 21.24 1.29 4.37
C GLU A 234 20.35 1.30 5.60
N LEU A 235 20.55 0.36 6.49
CA LEU A 235 19.79 0.23 7.72
C LEU A 235 20.25 1.29 8.73
N VAL A 236 19.34 1.65 9.64
CA VAL A 236 19.63 2.56 10.74
C VAL A 236 19.88 1.77 12.02
N GLU A 237 20.93 2.15 12.76
CA GLU A 237 21.17 1.61 14.09
C GLU A 237 20.06 2.03 15.05
N VAL A 238 19.57 1.07 15.84
CA VAL A 238 18.54 1.34 16.85
C VAL A 238 19.18 1.98 18.09
N PRO A 239 18.73 3.18 18.51
CA PRO A 239 19.42 3.96 19.53
C PRO A 239 19.22 3.42 20.95
N VAL A 240 18.36 2.41 21.16
CA VAL A 240 17.99 1.89 22.48
C VAL A 240 17.89 0.36 22.48
N ARG A 241 18.23 -0.26 23.61
CA ARG A 241 18.07 -1.72 23.80
C ARG A 241 16.69 -2.11 24.35
N ARG A 242 15.95 -1.16 24.90
CA ARG A 242 14.63 -1.36 25.49
C ARG A 242 13.66 -0.26 25.05
N ALA A 243 12.41 -0.63 24.86
CA ALA A 243 11.32 0.31 24.57
C ALA A 243 10.11 -0.04 25.42
N THR A 244 9.31 0.96 25.74
CA THR A 244 8.05 0.79 26.46
C THR A 244 6.91 0.80 25.44
N THR A 245 6.16 -0.29 25.36
CA THR A 245 4.91 -0.40 24.57
C THR A 245 3.73 -0.05 25.45
N PHE A 246 2.70 0.54 24.85
CA PHE A 246 1.51 0.92 25.59
C PHE A 246 0.21 0.69 24.79
N ILE A 247 -0.85 0.37 25.51
CA ILE A 247 -2.24 0.38 25.07
C ILE A 247 -3.06 1.09 26.16
N PHE A 248 -3.98 1.96 25.74
CA PHE A 248 -5.00 2.57 26.56
C PHE A 248 -6.32 2.50 25.81
N ASP A 249 -7.33 1.89 26.41
CA ASP A 249 -8.67 1.71 25.85
C ASP A 249 -9.66 2.65 26.55
N PHE A 250 -10.56 3.25 25.76
CA PHE A 250 -11.58 4.17 26.26
C PHE A 250 -12.90 3.91 25.53
N THR A 251 -14.01 4.09 26.25
CA THR A 251 -15.37 3.97 25.73
C THR A 251 -16.23 5.18 26.10
N GLY A 252 -17.14 5.54 25.20
CA GLY A 252 -18.00 6.72 25.35
C GLY A 252 -17.43 8.00 24.74
N VAL A 253 -18.31 8.87 24.27
CA VAL A 253 -17.99 10.07 23.48
C VAL A 253 -16.98 10.96 24.17
N ASP A 254 -17.19 11.30 25.44
CA ASP A 254 -16.35 12.24 26.19
C ASP A 254 -14.95 11.62 26.49
N ALA A 255 -14.92 10.34 26.89
CA ALA A 255 -13.66 9.64 27.19
C ALA A 255 -12.78 9.49 25.94
N VAL A 256 -13.39 9.12 24.80
CA VAL A 256 -12.70 9.00 23.50
C VAL A 256 -12.13 10.34 23.04
N SER A 257 -12.89 11.44 23.25
CA SER A 257 -12.42 12.79 22.93
C SER A 257 -11.25 13.22 23.85
N ARG A 258 -11.35 12.95 25.16
CA ARG A 258 -10.24 13.22 26.12
C ARG A 258 -8.98 12.43 25.73
N ALA A 259 -9.13 11.16 25.36
CA ALA A 259 -8.03 10.30 24.93
C ALA A 259 -7.28 10.86 23.71
N GLY A 260 -7.98 11.44 22.74
CA GLY A 260 -7.38 12.07 21.57
C GLY A 260 -6.51 13.30 21.94
N ARG A 261 -7.00 14.16 22.84
CA ARG A 261 -6.25 15.29 23.38
C ARG A 261 -5.02 14.82 24.16
N ALA A 262 -5.19 13.83 25.02
CA ALA A 262 -4.11 13.25 25.81
C ALA A 262 -3.04 12.57 24.92
N TRP A 263 -3.44 11.95 23.81
CA TRP A 263 -2.51 11.40 22.82
C TRP A 263 -1.63 12.49 22.20
N GLN A 264 -2.18 13.62 21.79
CA GLN A 264 -1.38 14.73 21.26
C GLN A 264 -0.42 15.30 22.31
N GLU A 265 -0.83 15.39 23.54
CA GLU A 265 0.01 15.87 24.64
C GLU A 265 1.17 14.87 24.92
N ALA A 266 0.89 13.58 25.02
CA ALA A 266 1.93 12.56 25.15
C ALA A 266 2.94 12.60 23.97
N ARG A 267 2.43 12.84 22.75
CA ARG A 267 3.30 13.03 21.55
C ARG A 267 4.20 14.26 21.67
N ARG A 268 3.73 15.37 22.26
CA ARG A 268 4.58 16.55 22.52
C ARG A 268 5.66 16.23 23.56
N ASN A 269 5.27 15.58 24.66
CA ASN A 269 6.18 15.23 25.75
C ASN A 269 7.29 14.26 25.31
N GLY A 270 6.97 13.27 24.51
CA GLY A 270 7.94 12.26 24.02
C GLY A 270 8.70 12.67 22.76
N GLY A 271 8.29 13.73 22.08
CA GLY A 271 8.98 14.23 20.88
C GLY A 271 9.15 13.15 19.82
N ARG A 272 10.38 12.97 19.31
CA ARG A 272 10.69 11.94 18.29
C ARG A 272 10.79 10.52 18.86
N LEU A 273 10.83 10.37 20.17
CA LEU A 273 11.00 9.06 20.83
C LEU A 273 9.69 8.35 21.11
N ILE A 274 8.54 8.97 20.88
CA ILE A 274 7.22 8.35 20.97
C ILE A 274 6.57 8.27 19.59
N SER A 275 5.95 7.13 19.30
CA SER A 275 5.12 6.93 18.11
C SER A 275 3.92 6.07 18.44
N GLY A 276 2.83 6.29 17.74
CA GLY A 276 1.60 5.55 17.98
C GLY A 276 0.44 6.09 17.17
N SER A 277 -0.74 5.65 17.55
CA SER A 277 -2.00 6.14 16.99
C SER A 277 -3.08 6.21 18.04
N TRP A 278 -3.95 7.19 17.91
CA TRP A 278 -5.29 7.19 18.48
C TRP A 278 -6.22 6.64 17.39
N PHE A 279 -6.70 5.43 17.59
CA PHE A 279 -7.61 4.74 16.70
C PHE A 279 -8.99 4.67 17.35
N ALA A 280 -9.99 5.31 16.74
CA ALA A 280 -11.33 5.41 17.25
C ALA A 280 -12.34 4.85 16.25
N GLY A 281 -13.44 4.30 16.73
CA GLY A 281 -14.48 3.75 15.88
C GLY A 281 -15.82 3.63 16.58
N ARG A 282 -16.85 3.26 15.82
CA ARG A 282 -18.20 3.02 16.29
C ARG A 282 -18.53 1.53 16.21
N ALA A 283 -18.85 0.94 17.35
CA ALA A 283 -19.37 -0.42 17.48
C ALA A 283 -20.82 -0.40 17.97
N THR A 284 -21.48 -1.54 18.03
CA THR A 284 -22.86 -1.65 18.54
C THR A 284 -23.02 -1.06 19.95
N GLY A 285 -21.98 -1.24 20.81
CA GLY A 285 -21.98 -0.73 22.19
C GLY A 285 -21.63 0.75 22.36
N GLY A 286 -21.36 1.50 21.30
CA GLY A 286 -20.98 2.92 21.38
C GLY A 286 -19.67 3.23 20.68
N VAL A 287 -19.22 4.47 20.86
CA VAL A 287 -17.90 4.93 20.40
C VAL A 287 -16.84 4.40 21.35
N TRP A 288 -15.73 3.97 20.78
CA TRP A 288 -14.56 3.48 21.48
C TRP A 288 -13.27 3.97 20.84
N CYS A 289 -12.19 4.00 21.59
CA CYS A 289 -10.87 4.17 21.00
C CYS A 289 -9.81 3.34 21.71
N ARG A 290 -8.73 3.12 20.99
CA ARG A 290 -7.47 2.56 21.48
C ARG A 290 -6.34 3.50 21.14
N VAL A 291 -5.61 3.97 22.13
CA VAL A 291 -4.32 4.62 21.96
C VAL A 291 -3.23 3.56 22.10
N ARG A 292 -2.52 3.28 21.02
CA ARG A 292 -1.49 2.23 20.99
C ARG A 292 -0.19 2.78 20.42
N GLY A 293 0.92 2.47 21.07
CA GLY A 293 2.20 2.98 20.62
C GLY A 293 3.41 2.40 21.35
N GLN A 294 4.54 3.06 21.12
CA GLN A 294 5.80 2.79 21.78
C GLN A 294 6.53 4.07 22.15
N VAL A 295 7.29 4.02 23.24
CA VAL A 295 8.23 5.05 23.66
C VAL A 295 9.61 4.43 23.69
N LEU A 296 10.61 5.05 23.04
CA LEU A 296 11.99 4.56 23.00
C LEU A 296 12.75 4.96 24.30
N MET A 297 12.18 4.62 25.41
CA MET A 297 12.73 4.76 26.75
C MET A 297 12.00 3.81 27.70
N GLY A 298 12.51 3.64 28.89
CA GLY A 298 11.93 2.79 29.91
C GLY A 298 11.74 3.50 31.25
N GLY A 299 11.15 2.80 32.23
CA GLY A 299 11.00 3.25 33.61
C GLY A 299 10.23 4.55 33.74
N GLN A 300 10.65 5.40 34.68
CA GLN A 300 9.96 6.66 35.02
C GLN A 300 9.85 7.60 33.80
N ALA A 301 10.90 7.71 32.98
CA ALA A 301 10.88 8.59 31.82
C ALA A 301 9.76 8.23 30.81
N ALA A 302 9.48 6.93 30.61
CA ALA A 302 8.35 6.51 29.79
C ALA A 302 7.00 6.83 30.46
N SER A 303 6.91 6.66 31.80
CA SER A 303 5.70 7.00 32.56
C SER A 303 5.39 8.49 32.49
N ASP A 304 6.40 9.35 32.58
CA ASP A 304 6.23 10.82 32.49
C ASP A 304 5.70 11.24 31.10
N VAL A 305 6.19 10.60 30.04
CA VAL A 305 5.69 10.82 28.67
C VAL A 305 4.21 10.39 28.55
N LEU A 306 3.81 9.28 29.20
CA LEU A 306 2.47 8.70 29.10
C LEU A 306 1.50 9.26 30.15
N ALA A 307 1.94 10.13 31.07
CA ALA A 307 1.12 10.70 32.15
C ALA A 307 -0.21 11.31 31.66
N PRO A 308 -0.28 12.05 30.53
CA PRO A 308 -1.55 12.57 30.02
C PRO A 308 -2.58 11.48 29.70
N LEU A 309 -2.12 10.33 29.15
CA LEU A 309 -3.01 9.20 28.82
C LEU A 309 -3.51 8.47 30.07
N ILE A 310 -2.68 8.39 31.13
CA ILE A 310 -3.06 7.83 32.43
C ILE A 310 -4.08 8.76 33.10
N ALA A 311 -3.83 10.07 33.08
CA ALA A 311 -4.73 11.09 33.64
C ALA A 311 -6.07 11.23 32.88
N ALA A 312 -6.16 10.70 31.66
CA ALA A 312 -7.40 10.66 30.90
C ALA A 312 -8.37 9.53 31.37
N GLU A 313 -7.99 8.76 32.39
CA GLU A 313 -8.81 7.70 33.02
C GLU A 313 -9.27 6.63 32.01
N PRO A 314 -8.35 5.80 31.48
CA PRO A 314 -8.67 4.71 30.55
C PRO A 314 -9.47 3.61 31.26
N ASP A 315 -10.39 2.96 30.52
CA ASP A 315 -11.13 1.78 31.00
C ASP A 315 -10.20 0.57 31.20
N ALA A 316 -9.15 0.47 30.35
CA ALA A 316 -8.11 -0.55 30.45
C ALA A 316 -6.77 0.00 29.94
N SER A 317 -5.67 -0.50 30.51
CA SER A 317 -4.35 -0.12 30.08
C SER A 317 -3.34 -1.26 30.17
N GLU A 318 -2.38 -1.27 29.26
CA GLU A 318 -1.17 -2.08 29.30
C GLU A 318 0.04 -1.17 29.02
N VAL A 319 0.96 -1.07 29.95
CA VAL A 319 2.24 -0.38 29.78
C VAL A 319 3.35 -1.34 30.16
N LYS A 320 4.23 -1.69 29.20
CA LYS A 320 5.25 -2.71 29.43
C LYS A 320 6.57 -2.36 28.74
N THR A 321 7.65 -2.31 29.52
CA THR A 321 9.03 -2.19 28.98
C THR A 321 9.52 -3.56 28.56
N ARG A 322 9.94 -3.66 27.29
CA ARG A 322 10.40 -4.89 26.63
C ARG A 322 11.82 -4.70 26.09
N SER A 323 12.46 -5.78 25.61
CA SER A 323 13.57 -5.62 24.65
C SER A 323 13.07 -4.82 23.45
N TRP A 324 13.95 -4.11 22.76
CA TRP A 324 13.53 -3.37 21.58
C TRP A 324 12.96 -4.31 20.50
N TRP A 325 13.55 -5.49 20.33
CA TRP A 325 13.09 -6.49 19.38
C TRP A 325 11.68 -6.99 19.70
N ASP A 326 11.40 -7.31 20.95
CA ASP A 326 10.05 -7.69 21.38
C ASP A 326 9.04 -6.55 21.20
N ALA A 327 9.43 -5.30 21.42
CA ALA A 327 8.60 -4.13 21.18
C ALA A 327 8.30 -3.95 19.67
N TYR A 328 9.30 -4.14 18.82
CA TYR A 328 9.16 -4.11 17.38
C TYR A 328 8.20 -5.19 16.89
N LEU A 329 8.32 -6.44 17.34
CA LEU A 329 7.44 -7.55 17.00
C LEU A 329 6.01 -7.32 17.52
N TRP A 330 5.88 -6.83 18.75
CA TRP A 330 4.59 -6.51 19.37
C TRP A 330 3.83 -5.42 18.60
N TYR A 331 4.55 -4.44 18.04
CA TYR A 331 3.93 -3.35 17.29
C TYR A 331 3.36 -3.81 15.94
N ARG A 332 3.87 -4.90 15.40
CA ARG A 332 3.38 -5.44 14.12
C ARG A 332 1.93 -5.89 14.26
N THR A 333 1.13 -5.54 13.27
CA THR A 333 -0.27 -5.97 13.27
C THR A 333 -0.41 -7.42 12.81
N PRO A 334 -1.41 -8.17 13.29
CA PRO A 334 -1.76 -9.45 12.69
C PRO A 334 -2.09 -9.30 11.20
N VAL A 335 -1.92 -10.38 10.45
CA VAL A 335 -2.38 -10.43 9.06
C VAL A 335 -3.90 -10.36 9.05
N SER A 336 -4.46 -9.24 8.60
CA SER A 336 -5.90 -9.11 8.41
C SER A 336 -6.34 -9.74 7.09
N PRO A 337 -7.52 -10.38 7.03
CA PRO A 337 -8.10 -10.85 5.78
C PRO A 337 -8.37 -9.69 4.82
N ASN A 338 -8.43 -10.00 3.51
CA ASN A 338 -8.88 -9.02 2.53
C ASN A 338 -10.35 -8.66 2.82
N ASN A 339 -10.70 -7.39 2.65
CA ASN A 339 -12.04 -6.87 2.88
C ASN A 339 -12.36 -5.71 1.93
N THR A 340 -13.62 -5.33 1.86
CA THR A 340 -14.06 -4.12 1.16
C THR A 340 -13.89 -2.92 2.07
N PHE A 341 -13.22 -1.87 1.57
CA PHE A 341 -13.05 -0.65 2.32
C PHE A 341 -12.88 0.57 1.40
N TRP A 342 -13.11 1.75 1.98
CA TRP A 342 -12.77 3.03 1.39
C TRP A 342 -12.21 3.93 2.49
N ASP A 343 -10.91 4.09 2.45
CA ASP A 343 -10.17 4.91 3.39
C ASP A 343 -9.69 6.16 2.68
N ARG A 344 -9.65 7.29 3.41
CA ARG A 344 -9.20 8.59 2.93
C ARG A 344 -8.21 9.18 3.92
N SER A 345 -7.22 9.90 3.44
CA SER A 345 -6.21 10.48 4.33
C SER A 345 -5.95 11.96 4.06
N LEU A 346 -5.68 12.69 5.11
CA LEU A 346 -5.21 14.08 5.09
C LEU A 346 -3.97 14.22 5.97
N TYR A 347 -3.11 15.18 5.65
CA TYR A 347 -2.01 15.56 6.53
C TYR A 347 -2.36 16.78 7.36
N ALA A 348 -1.92 16.81 8.63
CA ALA A 348 -1.91 18.00 9.47
C ALA A 348 -0.48 18.35 9.88
N GLU A 349 -0.14 19.63 9.79
CA GLU A 349 1.19 20.17 10.15
C GLU A 349 1.24 20.67 11.60
N GLN A 350 0.08 20.92 12.16
CA GLN A 350 -0.13 21.39 13.52
C GLN A 350 -0.94 20.37 14.32
N ASP A 351 -0.91 20.50 15.63
CA ASP A 351 -1.81 19.77 16.52
C ASP A 351 -3.26 20.22 16.27
N LEU A 352 -4.20 19.29 16.37
CA LEU A 352 -5.61 19.58 16.27
C LEU A 352 -6.08 20.35 17.51
N PRO A 353 -6.92 21.39 17.37
CA PRO A 353 -7.51 22.06 18.52
C PRO A 353 -8.44 21.11 19.30
N GLY A 354 -8.59 21.35 20.60
CA GLY A 354 -9.39 20.47 21.47
C GLY A 354 -10.81 20.18 20.95
N ARG A 355 -11.49 21.17 20.36
CA ARG A 355 -12.82 21.02 19.75
C ARG A 355 -12.85 20.00 18.59
N ALA A 356 -11.75 19.83 17.85
CA ALA A 356 -11.70 18.88 16.75
C ALA A 356 -11.95 17.43 17.23
N PHE A 357 -11.45 17.08 18.42
CA PHE A 357 -11.72 15.75 19.00
C PHE A 357 -13.18 15.56 19.36
N ASP A 358 -13.86 16.59 19.84
CA ASP A 358 -15.29 16.53 20.14
C ASP A 358 -16.12 16.40 18.85
N GLU A 359 -15.74 17.09 17.80
CA GLU A 359 -16.38 17.01 16.48
C GLU A 359 -16.15 15.64 15.84
N ILE A 360 -14.92 15.14 15.84
CA ILE A 360 -14.56 13.80 15.33
C ILE A 360 -15.35 12.73 16.08
N THR A 361 -15.38 12.77 17.40
CA THR A 361 -16.02 11.74 18.21
C THR A 361 -17.54 11.73 18.03
N ARG A 362 -18.18 12.91 17.95
CA ARG A 362 -19.61 13.00 17.62
C ARG A 362 -19.93 12.51 16.22
N HIS A 363 -19.07 12.76 15.25
CA HIS A 363 -19.23 12.23 13.89
C HIS A 363 -19.09 10.72 13.84
N LEU A 364 -18.15 10.15 14.62
CA LEU A 364 -18.02 8.69 14.79
C LEU A 364 -19.26 8.07 15.42
N ASP A 365 -19.85 8.74 16.43
CA ASP A 365 -21.07 8.26 17.10
C ASP A 365 -22.28 8.22 16.15
N ALA A 366 -22.31 9.12 15.17
CA ALA A 366 -23.34 9.18 14.12
C ALA A 366 -23.10 8.18 12.96
N PHE A 367 -22.15 7.23 13.05
CA PHE A 367 -21.93 6.24 12.00
C PHE A 367 -23.20 5.42 11.71
N PRO A 368 -23.65 5.30 10.44
CA PRO A 368 -24.99 4.84 10.12
C PRO A 368 -25.22 3.33 10.30
N GLN A 369 -24.17 2.49 10.30
CA GLN A 369 -24.28 1.02 10.29
C GLN A 369 -23.47 0.33 11.40
N PRO A 370 -23.65 0.69 12.71
CA PRO A 370 -22.89 0.06 13.77
C PRO A 370 -23.20 -1.44 13.87
N GLY A 371 -22.15 -2.27 13.96
CA GLY A 371 -22.26 -3.73 14.03
C GLY A 371 -22.48 -4.45 12.69
N ARG A 372 -22.77 -3.73 11.60
CA ARG A 372 -22.91 -4.29 10.24
C ARG A 372 -21.74 -3.89 9.32
N ALA A 373 -21.21 -2.71 9.54
CA ALA A 373 -20.07 -2.15 8.83
C ALA A 373 -19.10 -1.54 9.84
N PHE A 374 -17.93 -1.11 9.38
CA PHE A 374 -16.93 -0.44 10.17
C PHE A 374 -16.84 1.02 9.77
N GLY A 375 -16.95 1.92 10.74
CA GLY A 375 -16.64 3.34 10.62
C GLY A 375 -15.63 3.73 11.68
N GLY A 376 -14.53 4.33 11.26
CA GLY A 376 -13.45 4.69 12.17
C GLY A 376 -12.60 5.84 11.69
N PHE A 377 -11.73 6.28 12.57
CA PHE A 377 -10.76 7.33 12.36
C PHE A 377 -9.44 6.98 13.04
N GLN A 378 -8.34 7.33 12.38
CA GLN A 378 -7.03 7.15 12.96
C GLN A 378 -6.21 8.44 12.89
N LEU A 379 -5.73 8.89 14.06
CA LEU A 379 -4.74 9.97 14.16
C LEU A 379 -3.35 9.33 14.34
N LEU A 380 -2.63 9.19 13.23
CA LEU A 380 -1.30 8.58 13.21
C LEU A 380 -0.22 9.60 13.62
N GLY A 381 0.45 9.34 14.73
CA GLY A 381 1.61 10.09 15.20
C GLY A 381 2.94 9.46 14.76
N TRP A 382 3.06 9.07 13.49
CA TRP A 382 4.24 8.45 12.90
C TRP A 382 5.12 9.43 12.12
N LEU A 383 4.70 10.68 12.04
CA LEU A 383 5.41 11.76 11.37
C LEU A 383 5.97 12.76 12.37
N GLY A 384 6.63 13.78 11.87
CA GLY A 384 7.41 14.67 12.71
C GLY A 384 8.84 14.14 12.96
N GLY A 385 9.64 14.83 13.74
CA GLY A 385 10.98 14.39 14.10
C GLY A 385 11.89 14.18 12.89
N LYS A 386 12.47 12.99 12.72
CA LYS A 386 13.45 12.68 11.67
C LYS A 386 12.89 12.85 10.26
N VAL A 387 11.61 12.60 10.04
CA VAL A 387 10.96 12.81 8.73
C VAL A 387 11.04 14.28 8.32
N ASN A 388 10.92 15.20 9.27
CA ASN A 388 10.91 16.64 9.03
C ASN A 388 12.32 17.25 8.93
N ASP A 389 13.38 16.51 9.34
CA ASP A 389 14.77 16.94 9.16
C ASP A 389 15.18 16.93 7.68
N VAL A 390 14.48 16.19 6.81
CA VAL A 390 14.78 16.08 5.38
C VAL A 390 14.04 17.18 4.60
N PRO A 391 14.74 18.01 3.81
CA PRO A 391 14.09 19.01 2.96
C PRO A 391 13.09 18.39 1.98
N ALA A 392 11.93 19.03 1.78
CA ALA A 392 10.86 18.53 0.92
C ALA A 392 11.24 18.43 -0.57
N THR A 393 12.37 19.01 -0.98
CA THR A 393 12.90 18.93 -2.35
C THR A 393 13.97 17.86 -2.53
N GLN A 394 14.49 17.30 -1.42
CA GLN A 394 15.57 16.29 -1.47
C GLN A 394 15.11 14.94 -2.00
N THR A 395 13.82 14.64 -1.87
CA THR A 395 13.15 13.45 -2.41
C THR A 395 11.82 13.85 -3.03
N ALA A 396 11.17 12.97 -3.78
CA ALA A 396 9.84 13.25 -4.33
C ALA A 396 8.75 13.30 -3.24
N TYR A 397 8.98 12.72 -2.05
CA TYR A 397 8.07 12.84 -0.92
C TYR A 397 8.03 14.25 -0.36
N VAL A 398 6.96 14.98 -0.63
CA VAL A 398 6.85 16.43 -0.35
C VAL A 398 6.39 16.76 1.07
N HIS A 399 5.74 15.83 1.78
CA HIS A 399 5.02 16.08 3.05
C HIS A 399 5.94 16.11 4.27
N ARG A 400 7.06 16.85 4.16
CA ARG A 400 8.10 16.92 5.19
C ARG A 400 7.76 17.82 6.39
N SER A 401 6.73 18.67 6.28
CA SER A 401 6.20 19.48 7.37
C SER A 401 5.09 18.80 8.17
N ALA A 402 4.58 17.67 7.69
CA ALA A 402 3.49 16.96 8.33
C ALA A 402 3.90 16.38 9.69
N ARG A 403 3.00 16.49 10.66
CA ARG A 403 3.12 15.89 12.01
C ARG A 403 2.17 14.73 12.20
N TRP A 404 1.01 14.77 11.53
CA TRP A 404 -0.07 13.83 11.70
C TRP A 404 -0.60 13.37 10.35
N ILE A 405 -1.08 12.12 10.31
CA ILE A 405 -2.00 11.65 9.28
C ILE A 405 -3.36 11.48 9.95
N LEU A 406 -4.36 12.09 9.34
CA LEU A 406 -5.76 11.94 9.65
C LEU A 406 -6.32 10.92 8.66
N GLU A 407 -6.64 9.71 9.10
CA GLU A 407 -7.14 8.65 8.24
C GLU A 407 -8.59 8.33 8.60
N ILE A 408 -9.53 8.62 7.68
CA ILE A 408 -10.91 8.18 7.75
C ILE A 408 -10.94 6.74 7.25
N MET A 409 -11.53 5.85 8.00
CA MET A 409 -11.59 4.43 7.68
C MET A 409 -13.05 4.00 7.57
N SER A 410 -13.37 3.28 6.50
CA SER A 410 -14.68 2.68 6.35
C SER A 410 -14.59 1.31 5.70
N GLY A 411 -15.39 0.36 6.18
CA GLY A 411 -15.46 -0.98 5.63
C GLY A 411 -16.88 -1.52 5.71
N TRP A 412 -17.25 -2.36 4.76
CA TRP A 412 -18.56 -3.00 4.77
C TRP A 412 -18.44 -4.50 4.59
N ALA A 413 -19.49 -5.24 5.03
CA ALA A 413 -19.44 -6.69 5.07
C ALA A 413 -19.12 -7.30 3.70
N ASN A 414 -18.20 -8.26 3.71
CA ASN A 414 -17.90 -9.08 2.55
C ASN A 414 -18.78 -10.32 2.60
N PRO A 415 -19.61 -10.56 1.60
CA PRO A 415 -20.21 -11.87 1.41
C PRO A 415 -19.11 -12.92 1.28
N THR A 416 -19.36 -14.11 1.76
CA THR A 416 -18.43 -15.24 1.60
C THR A 416 -18.30 -15.68 0.15
N ASP A 417 -19.30 -15.37 -0.68
CA ASP A 417 -19.30 -15.65 -2.12
C ASP A 417 -18.63 -14.50 -2.90
N PRO A 418 -17.50 -14.75 -3.57
CA PRO A 418 -16.82 -13.75 -4.39
C PRO A 418 -17.65 -13.14 -5.52
N SER A 419 -18.66 -13.86 -6.04
CA SER A 419 -19.50 -13.39 -7.15
C SER A 419 -20.44 -12.24 -6.76
N VAL A 420 -20.69 -12.08 -5.45
CA VAL A 420 -21.58 -11.05 -4.89
C VAL A 420 -20.87 -10.01 -4.04
N TRP A 421 -19.54 -9.89 -4.16
CA TRP A 421 -18.79 -8.87 -3.39
C TRP A 421 -19.29 -7.47 -3.73
N PRO A 422 -19.68 -6.68 -2.72
CA PRO A 422 -20.17 -5.33 -2.92
C PRO A 422 -19.02 -4.40 -3.33
N THR A 423 -18.89 -4.16 -4.64
CA THR A 423 -17.89 -3.27 -5.22
C THR A 423 -18.27 -1.79 -5.08
N ARG A 424 -19.53 -1.50 -4.75
CA ARG A 424 -20.02 -0.13 -4.52
C ARG A 424 -20.02 0.19 -3.05
N VAL A 425 -19.58 1.40 -2.72
CA VAL A 425 -19.73 1.93 -1.36
C VAL A 425 -21.24 2.15 -1.10
N PRO A 426 -21.81 1.60 -0.01
CA PRO A 426 -23.17 1.92 0.39
C PRO A 426 -23.40 3.43 0.50
N ALA A 427 -24.60 3.91 0.11
CA ALA A 427 -24.86 5.34 -0.02
C ALA A 427 -24.69 6.09 1.31
N ASP A 428 -25.18 5.53 2.39
CA ASP A 428 -25.09 6.08 3.74
C ASP A 428 -23.63 6.10 4.28
N ILE A 429 -22.83 5.07 3.99
CA ILE A 429 -21.38 5.06 4.32
C ILE A 429 -20.66 6.11 3.48
N ARG A 430 -21.01 6.24 2.21
CA ARG A 430 -20.42 7.27 1.33
C ARG A 430 -20.68 8.67 1.90
N GLU A 431 -21.92 8.99 2.21
CA GLU A 431 -22.31 10.27 2.77
C GLU A 431 -21.57 10.55 4.06
N TRP A 432 -21.50 9.57 4.97
CA TRP A 432 -20.77 9.70 6.23
C TRP A 432 -19.27 9.97 6.01
N VAL A 433 -18.61 9.27 5.08
CA VAL A 433 -17.18 9.49 4.77
C VAL A 433 -16.95 10.86 4.14
N GLU A 434 -17.84 11.32 3.25
CA GLU A 434 -17.76 12.64 2.61
C GLU A 434 -17.94 13.76 3.64
N GLN A 435 -18.94 13.67 4.53
CA GLN A 435 -19.14 14.60 5.64
C GLN A 435 -17.95 14.62 6.59
N PHE A 436 -17.35 13.45 6.90
CA PHE A 436 -16.17 13.39 7.74
C PHE A 436 -14.95 14.04 7.07
N TRP A 437 -14.80 13.86 5.77
CA TRP A 437 -13.76 14.53 5.00
C TRP A 437 -13.89 16.05 5.10
N ASP A 438 -15.08 16.59 4.89
CA ASP A 438 -15.34 18.03 4.95
C ASP A 438 -15.11 18.59 6.36
N LEU A 439 -15.46 17.83 7.40
CA LEU A 439 -15.16 18.15 8.81
C LEU A 439 -13.66 18.28 9.06
N LEU A 440 -12.83 17.44 8.44
CA LEU A 440 -11.39 17.42 8.69
C LEU A 440 -10.60 18.42 7.83
N LEU A 441 -11.15 18.91 6.72
CA LEU A 441 -10.47 19.86 5.83
C LEU A 441 -9.90 21.11 6.54
N PRO A 442 -10.61 21.77 7.49
CA PRO A 442 -10.09 22.92 8.22
C PRO A 442 -8.88 22.62 9.11
N TYR A 443 -8.69 21.36 9.49
CA TYR A 443 -7.60 20.89 10.37
C TYR A 443 -6.40 20.32 9.60
N SER A 444 -6.45 20.37 8.27
CA SER A 444 -5.48 19.75 7.37
C SER A 444 -4.80 20.77 6.46
N ASN A 445 -3.68 20.37 5.84
CA ASN A 445 -3.06 21.11 4.75
C ASN A 445 -3.62 20.72 3.36
N ARG A 446 -4.70 19.92 3.32
CA ARG A 446 -5.38 19.41 2.12
C ARG A 446 -4.53 18.48 1.24
N HIS A 447 -3.39 18.02 1.74
CA HIS A 447 -2.58 17.01 1.10
C HIS A 447 -2.96 15.62 1.63
N SER A 448 -2.73 14.58 0.80
CA SER A 448 -3.04 13.19 1.10
C SER A 448 -1.82 12.29 0.87
N TYR A 449 -1.81 11.12 1.51
CA TYR A 449 -0.73 10.17 1.35
C TYR A 449 -0.91 9.30 0.09
N GLN A 450 0.05 9.36 -0.82
CA GLN A 450 0.00 8.65 -2.10
C GLN A 450 -0.02 7.11 -1.99
N ASN A 451 0.38 6.55 -0.84
CA ASN A 451 0.21 5.12 -0.58
C ASN A 451 -1.15 4.75 0.05
N PHE A 452 -1.98 5.76 0.37
CA PHE A 452 -3.39 5.62 0.71
C PHE A 452 -4.24 6.26 -0.40
N PRO A 453 -4.12 5.76 -1.67
CA PRO A 453 -4.78 6.41 -2.78
C PRO A 453 -6.31 6.39 -2.63
N ASP A 454 -6.91 7.57 -2.81
CA ASP A 454 -8.35 7.80 -2.71
C ASP A 454 -8.94 8.10 -4.10
N PRO A 455 -9.75 7.20 -4.69
CA PRO A 455 -10.35 7.41 -6.00
C PRO A 455 -11.30 8.60 -6.09
N ALA A 456 -11.80 9.12 -4.95
CA ALA A 456 -12.66 10.29 -4.90
C ALA A 456 -11.88 11.62 -4.93
N LEU A 457 -10.56 11.56 -4.79
CA LEU A 457 -9.71 12.75 -4.78
C LEU A 457 -9.48 13.28 -6.19
N LYS A 458 -10.22 14.33 -6.57
CA LYS A 458 -10.20 14.90 -7.94
C LYS A 458 -8.84 15.52 -8.31
N ASP A 459 -8.24 16.30 -7.41
CA ASP A 459 -6.93 16.94 -7.59
C ASP A 459 -5.82 16.10 -6.94
N PHE A 460 -5.84 14.78 -7.20
CA PHE A 460 -4.92 13.81 -6.57
C PHE A 460 -3.45 14.15 -6.79
N ALA A 461 -3.09 14.57 -8.00
CA ALA A 461 -1.69 14.81 -8.34
C ALA A 461 -1.10 15.94 -7.49
N ARG A 462 -1.86 17.03 -7.28
CA ARG A 462 -1.48 18.12 -6.40
C ARG A 462 -1.50 17.73 -4.93
N ALA A 463 -2.52 16.97 -4.51
CA ALA A 463 -2.65 16.53 -3.13
C ALA A 463 -1.53 15.56 -2.73
N TYR A 464 -1.08 14.68 -3.63
CA TYR A 464 -0.01 13.71 -3.36
C TYR A 464 1.40 14.29 -3.51
N TYR A 465 1.63 15.17 -4.49
CA TYR A 465 2.98 15.57 -4.87
C TYR A 465 3.28 17.07 -4.68
N GLY A 466 2.25 17.89 -4.41
CA GLY A 466 2.39 19.32 -4.12
C GLY A 466 3.30 20.02 -5.13
N ARG A 467 4.28 20.77 -4.61
CA ARG A 467 5.27 21.51 -5.42
C ARG A 467 6.26 20.61 -6.20
N ASN A 468 6.35 19.32 -5.89
CA ASN A 468 7.23 18.39 -6.58
C ASN A 468 6.60 17.81 -7.87
N LEU A 469 5.29 18.02 -8.10
CA LEU A 469 4.57 17.52 -9.28
C LEU A 469 5.20 17.92 -10.62
N PRO A 470 5.59 19.18 -10.87
CA PRO A 470 6.17 19.55 -12.16
C PRO A 470 7.46 18.78 -12.50
N ARG A 471 8.34 18.58 -11.51
CA ARG A 471 9.57 17.79 -11.69
C ARG A 471 9.24 16.31 -11.91
N LEU A 472 8.29 15.75 -11.17
CA LEU A 472 7.83 14.36 -11.36
C LEU A 472 7.29 14.14 -12.77
N SER A 473 6.48 15.08 -13.29
CA SER A 473 5.97 15.02 -14.66
C SER A 473 7.10 15.07 -15.72
N GLN A 474 8.15 15.87 -15.49
CA GLN A 474 9.33 15.91 -16.36
C GLN A 474 10.11 14.58 -16.34
N VAL A 475 10.32 14.00 -15.17
CA VAL A 475 10.95 12.67 -15.04
C VAL A 475 10.08 11.60 -15.71
N LYS A 476 8.76 11.66 -15.54
CA LYS A 476 7.82 10.77 -16.25
C LYS A 476 8.00 10.87 -17.76
N ARG A 477 8.07 12.10 -18.31
CA ARG A 477 8.32 12.33 -19.74
C ARG A 477 9.65 11.75 -20.22
N ALA A 478 10.70 11.82 -19.40
CA ALA A 478 12.01 11.32 -19.76
C ALA A 478 12.08 9.79 -19.79
N TRP A 479 11.38 9.11 -18.88
CA TRP A 479 11.48 7.65 -18.67
C TRP A 479 10.33 6.85 -19.25
N ASP A 480 9.18 7.47 -19.45
CA ASP A 480 7.97 6.86 -19.99
C ASP A 480 7.21 7.86 -20.87
N PRO A 481 7.80 8.32 -22.00
CA PRO A 481 7.22 9.35 -22.87
C PRO A 481 5.89 8.92 -23.51
N ASP A 482 5.69 7.61 -23.70
CA ASP A 482 4.51 7.03 -24.33
C ASP A 482 3.42 6.64 -23.30
N ASP A 483 3.62 6.99 -22.02
CA ASP A 483 2.68 6.71 -20.89
C ASP A 483 2.30 5.22 -20.77
N VAL A 484 3.27 4.33 -20.98
CA VAL A 484 3.10 2.86 -20.89
C VAL A 484 2.70 2.45 -19.47
N PHE A 485 3.25 3.13 -18.46
CA PHE A 485 2.95 2.92 -17.04
C PHE A 485 1.86 3.87 -16.58
N THR A 486 0.62 3.55 -16.94
CA THR A 486 -0.54 4.38 -16.62
C THR A 486 -1.58 3.64 -15.77
N TYR A 487 -2.26 4.37 -14.89
CA TYR A 487 -3.39 3.95 -14.07
C TYR A 487 -4.16 5.20 -13.62
N PRO A 488 -5.38 5.11 -13.05
CA PRO A 488 -6.24 6.27 -12.83
C PRO A 488 -5.64 7.44 -12.04
N GLN A 489 -4.65 7.19 -11.18
CA GLN A 489 -3.94 8.22 -10.41
C GLN A 489 -2.43 8.22 -10.67
N ALA A 490 -2.01 7.83 -11.86
CA ALA A 490 -0.62 7.95 -12.31
C ALA A 490 -0.19 9.42 -12.39
N ILE A 491 1.11 9.66 -12.23
CA ILE A 491 1.70 10.99 -12.46
C ILE A 491 1.46 11.40 -13.91
N PRO A 492 0.80 12.55 -14.16
CA PRO A 492 0.52 12.99 -15.52
C PRO A 492 1.80 13.41 -16.25
N LEU A 493 1.85 13.20 -17.56
CA LEU A 493 2.84 13.84 -18.41
C LEU A 493 2.68 15.37 -18.31
N PRO A 494 3.79 16.16 -18.46
CA PRO A 494 3.68 17.61 -18.46
C PRO A 494 2.80 18.07 -19.63
N SER A 495 1.96 19.07 -19.40
CA SER A 495 1.23 19.76 -20.48
C SER A 495 2.19 20.23 -21.55
N ARG A 496 1.80 20.07 -22.81
CA ARG A 496 2.57 20.55 -23.99
C ARG A 496 2.65 22.05 -24.00
#